data_bdd96a9decc7bb1dd55f1b7714d8660b
#
_entry.id   bdd96a9decc7bb1dd55f1b7714d8660b
#
_cell.length_a   1.000
_cell.length_b   1.000
_cell.length_c   1.000
_cell.angle_alpha   90.00
_cell.angle_beta   90.00
_cell.angle_gamma   90.00
#
_symmetry.space_group_name_H-M   'P 1'
#
loop_
_entity.id
_entity.type
_entity.pdbx_description
1 polymer ?
#
loop_
_entity_poly.entity_id
_entity_poly.type
_entity_poly.pdbx_seq_one_letter_code
_entity_poly.pdbx_strand_id
1 'polypeptide(L)'
;MHTDLAKEKIFGVYGHTDRDECLVINDIDIAKRILIKDFDHFVDRTSFGFKFDDNVEADRIFSQMFLFTKGDDWKSGRTMMSPVFTTGKLKLMYPLLERVR
;
A
#
# COMPACT_ATOMS: atom_id res chain seq x y z
N MET A 1 -8.68 -18.05 -21.08
CA MET A 1 -7.34 -18.08 -20.51
C MET A 1 -7.23 -17.47 -19.10
N HIS A 2 -8.22 -16.68 -18.63
CA HIS A 2 -8.25 -16.11 -17.27
C HIS A 2 -8.78 -17.04 -16.17
N THR A 3 -9.44 -18.13 -16.52
CA THR A 3 -10.17 -18.98 -15.55
C THR A 3 -9.30 -20.00 -14.84
N ASP A 4 -8.15 -20.36 -15.37
CA ASP A 4 -7.31 -21.40 -14.75
C ASP A 4 -6.39 -20.84 -13.68
N LEU A 5 -5.88 -19.60 -13.82
CA LEU A 5 -5.03 -18.93 -12.83
C LEU A 5 -5.76 -18.59 -11.52
N ALA A 6 -7.08 -18.43 -11.57
CA ALA A 6 -7.89 -18.18 -10.36
C ALA A 6 -7.89 -19.37 -9.37
N LYS A 7 -7.52 -20.56 -9.81
CA LYS A 7 -7.41 -21.76 -8.97
C LYS A 7 -6.05 -21.94 -8.32
N GLU A 8 -5.04 -21.24 -8.84
CA GLU A 8 -3.69 -21.30 -8.28
C GLU A 8 -3.60 -20.44 -7.02
N LYS A 9 -2.94 -20.96 -6.00
CA LYS A 9 -2.71 -20.23 -4.75
C LYS A 9 -1.76 -19.07 -4.92
N ILE A 10 -0.75 -19.25 -5.75
CA ILE A 10 0.26 -18.25 -6.09
C ILE A 10 0.60 -18.41 -7.56
N PHE A 11 0.68 -17.31 -8.28
CA PHE A 11 1.18 -17.31 -9.66
C PHE A 11 1.98 -16.03 -9.97
N GLY A 12 2.93 -16.16 -10.88
CA GLY A 12 3.76 -15.05 -11.34
C GLY A 12 3.09 -14.26 -12.46
N VAL A 13 3.23 -12.95 -12.43
CA VAL A 13 2.87 -12.05 -13.54
C VAL A 13 4.00 -11.05 -13.76
N TYR A 14 4.10 -10.53 -14.98
CA TYR A 14 4.98 -9.41 -15.25
C TYR A 14 4.21 -8.10 -15.08
N GLY A 15 4.79 -7.18 -14.32
CA GLY A 15 4.22 -5.84 -14.11
C GLY A 15 4.13 -5.04 -15.41
N HIS A 16 3.33 -3.99 -15.38
CA HIS A 16 3.05 -3.16 -16.57
C HIS A 16 4.23 -2.25 -16.96
N THR A 17 5.11 -2.00 -16.01
CA THR A 17 6.30 -1.15 -16.18
C THR A 17 7.56 -1.96 -15.86
N ASP A 18 8.49 -2.01 -16.82
CA ASP A 18 9.87 -2.45 -16.66
C ASP A 18 10.14 -3.93 -16.31
N ARG A 19 9.31 -4.87 -16.75
CA ARG A 19 9.55 -6.32 -16.57
C ARG A 19 9.68 -6.76 -15.11
N ASP A 20 9.11 -6.00 -14.18
CA ASP A 20 9.09 -6.39 -12.78
C ASP A 20 8.29 -7.69 -12.61
N GLU A 21 8.93 -8.69 -12.04
CA GLU A 21 8.30 -9.95 -11.70
C GLU A 21 7.43 -9.73 -10.45
N CYS A 22 6.13 -10.00 -10.57
CA CYS A 22 5.18 -9.87 -9.48
C CYS A 22 4.56 -11.23 -9.17
N LEU A 23 4.33 -11.50 -7.89
CA LEU A 23 3.58 -12.65 -7.42
C LEU A 23 2.17 -12.22 -7.01
N VAL A 24 1.17 -12.84 -7.61
CA VAL A 24 -0.23 -12.70 -7.18
C VAL A 24 -0.55 -13.83 -6.22
N ILE A 25 -1.08 -13.49 -5.06
CA ILE A 25 -1.41 -14.42 -3.98
C ILE A 25 -2.93 -14.50 -3.86
N ASN A 26 -3.51 -15.66 -4.19
CA ASN A 26 -4.93 -15.95 -4.09
C ASN A 26 -5.31 -16.69 -2.80
N ASP A 27 -4.32 -17.19 -2.06
CA ASP A 27 -4.55 -17.93 -0.82
C ASP A 27 -4.60 -16.97 0.36
N ILE A 28 -5.71 -17.00 1.12
CA ILE A 28 -5.94 -16.07 2.23
C ILE A 28 -5.02 -16.34 3.41
N ASP A 29 -4.59 -17.57 3.63
CA ASP A 29 -3.71 -17.91 4.75
C ASP A 29 -2.29 -17.41 4.47
N ILE A 30 -1.83 -17.53 3.22
CA ILE A 30 -0.57 -16.95 2.77
C ILE A 30 -0.64 -15.41 2.86
N ALA A 31 -1.72 -14.81 2.38
CA ALA A 31 -1.91 -13.36 2.47
C ALA A 31 -1.91 -12.86 3.91
N LYS A 32 -2.60 -13.54 4.84
CA LYS A 32 -2.58 -13.22 6.28
C LYS A 32 -1.17 -13.33 6.86
N ARG A 33 -0.42 -14.36 6.45
CA ARG A 33 0.94 -14.55 6.92
C ARG A 33 1.82 -13.38 6.51
N ILE A 34 1.80 -12.99 5.23
CA ILE A 34 2.58 -11.87 4.69
C ILE A 34 2.16 -10.54 5.31
N LEU A 35 0.86 -10.29 5.43
CA LEU A 35 0.34 -8.99 5.83
C LEU A 35 0.30 -8.77 7.35
N ILE A 36 0.40 -9.84 8.16
CA ILE A 36 0.26 -9.77 9.62
C ILE A 36 1.47 -10.38 10.32
N LYS A 37 1.75 -11.67 10.10
CA LYS A 37 2.79 -12.38 10.87
C LYS A 37 4.20 -11.98 10.46
N ASP A 38 4.45 -11.97 9.16
CA ASP A 38 5.76 -11.71 8.57
C ASP A 38 5.83 -10.28 8.00
N PHE A 39 4.95 -9.37 8.50
CA PHE A 39 4.79 -8.01 8.00
C PHE A 39 6.10 -7.22 7.97
N ASP A 40 6.98 -7.43 8.94
CA ASP A 40 8.27 -6.72 9.02
C ASP A 40 9.21 -7.00 7.84
N HIS A 41 8.99 -8.10 7.11
CA HIS A 41 9.72 -8.43 5.88
C HIS A 41 9.08 -7.84 4.61
N PHE A 42 7.85 -7.32 4.72
CA PHE A 42 7.03 -6.84 3.60
C PHE A 42 6.48 -5.42 3.83
N VAL A 43 7.23 -4.59 4.53
CA VAL A 43 6.81 -3.21 4.89
C VAL A 43 6.73 -2.31 3.67
N ASP A 44 7.70 -2.42 2.77
CA ASP A 44 7.84 -1.51 1.66
C ASP A 44 6.82 -1.79 0.56
N ARG A 45 6.32 -0.71 -0.04
CA ARG A 45 5.43 -0.75 -1.19
C ARG A 45 6.17 -0.23 -2.42
N THR A 46 5.83 -0.78 -3.58
CA THR A 46 6.33 -0.25 -4.84
C THR A 46 5.80 1.16 -5.07
N SER A 47 6.57 1.98 -5.74
CA SER A 47 6.17 3.34 -6.14
C SER A 47 5.16 3.39 -7.30
N PHE A 48 4.55 2.25 -7.67
CA PHE A 48 3.57 2.16 -8.76
C PHE A 48 4.09 2.71 -10.10
N GLY A 49 5.39 2.62 -10.36
CA GLY A 49 6.02 3.14 -11.57
C GLY A 49 6.28 4.64 -11.56
N PHE A 50 5.97 5.35 -10.50
CA PHE A 50 6.37 6.75 -10.34
C PHE A 50 7.90 6.83 -10.17
N LYS A 51 8.53 7.61 -11.02
CA LYS A 51 9.95 7.97 -10.91
C LYS A 51 9.99 9.41 -10.44
N PHE A 52 10.62 9.63 -9.31
CA PHE A 52 10.80 10.97 -8.74
C PHE A 52 12.18 11.48 -9.08
N ASP A 53 12.26 12.73 -9.51
CA ASP A 53 13.53 13.44 -9.76
C ASP A 53 13.81 14.37 -8.56
N ASP A 54 14.85 14.07 -7.80
CA ASP A 54 15.23 14.85 -6.61
C ASP A 54 15.59 16.31 -6.92
N ASN A 55 15.90 16.62 -8.20
CA ASN A 55 16.15 17.98 -8.64
C ASN A 55 14.86 18.78 -8.86
N VAL A 56 13.70 18.14 -8.88
CA VAL A 56 12.39 18.77 -9.03
C VAL A 56 11.73 18.87 -7.67
N GLU A 57 11.48 20.08 -7.17
CA GLU A 57 10.92 20.31 -5.84
C GLU A 57 9.55 19.62 -5.64
N ALA A 58 8.71 19.63 -6.65
CA ALA A 58 7.42 18.95 -6.62
C ALA A 58 7.61 17.44 -6.42
N ASP A 59 8.52 16.81 -7.15
CA ASP A 59 8.79 15.36 -7.04
C ASP A 59 9.36 15.00 -5.67
N ARG A 60 10.23 15.87 -5.13
CA ARG A 60 10.77 15.71 -3.77
C ARG A 60 9.67 15.76 -2.71
N ILE A 61 8.70 16.66 -2.85
CA ILE A 61 7.54 16.74 -1.94
C ILE A 61 6.67 15.50 -2.09
N PHE A 62 6.38 15.08 -3.34
CA PHE A 62 5.57 13.90 -3.61
C PHE A 62 6.21 12.61 -3.08
N SER A 63 7.52 12.44 -3.23
CA SER A 63 8.24 11.26 -2.74
C SER A 63 8.17 11.10 -1.21
N GLN A 64 7.99 12.22 -0.49
CA GLN A 64 7.83 12.23 0.97
C GLN A 64 6.40 11.95 1.45
N MET A 65 5.42 11.85 0.52
CA MET A 65 4.06 11.47 0.92
C MET A 65 4.03 10.07 1.52
N PHE A 66 3.16 9.88 2.49
CA PHE A 66 3.01 8.63 3.23
C PHE A 66 2.88 7.37 2.33
N LEU A 67 2.31 7.51 1.15
CA LEU A 67 2.14 6.43 0.18
C LEU A 67 3.49 5.91 -0.36
N PHE A 68 4.52 6.77 -0.41
CA PHE A 68 5.82 6.47 -1.02
C PHE A 68 6.95 6.31 0.01
N THR A 69 6.70 6.68 1.27
CA THR A 69 7.66 6.46 2.36
C THR A 69 7.86 4.96 2.62
N LYS A 70 9.05 4.59 3.06
CA LYS A 70 9.46 3.19 3.26
C LYS A 70 10.05 2.98 4.63
N GLY A 71 10.18 1.71 5.03
CA GLY A 71 10.88 1.31 6.24
C GLY A 71 10.36 2.02 7.49
N ASP A 72 11.30 2.57 8.28
CA ASP A 72 11.01 3.19 9.57
C ASP A 72 10.25 4.52 9.45
N ASP A 73 10.46 5.28 8.37
CA ASP A 73 9.71 6.51 8.11
C ASP A 73 8.22 6.21 7.91
N TRP A 74 7.92 5.16 7.15
CA TRP A 74 6.55 4.69 7.00
C TRP A 74 5.96 4.20 8.32
N LYS A 75 6.70 3.40 9.11
CA LYS A 75 6.25 2.91 10.43
C LYS A 75 5.94 4.05 11.38
N SER A 76 6.81 5.05 11.43
CA SER A 76 6.64 6.26 12.25
C SER A 76 5.38 7.02 11.85
N GLY A 77 5.22 7.32 10.56
CA GLY A 77 4.03 7.99 10.02
C GLY A 77 2.76 7.19 10.30
N ARG A 78 2.78 5.86 10.14
CA ARG A 78 1.66 4.98 10.43
C ARG A 78 1.24 5.03 11.89
N THR A 79 2.21 5.01 12.81
CA THR A 79 1.95 5.09 14.25
C THR A 79 1.32 6.43 14.63
N MET A 80 1.79 7.52 14.03
CA MET A 80 1.27 8.87 14.27
C MET A 80 -0.17 9.02 13.73
N MET A 81 -0.47 8.47 12.56
CA MET A 81 -1.76 8.66 11.90
C MET A 81 -2.86 7.72 12.42
N SER A 82 -2.50 6.49 12.84
CA SER A 82 -3.49 5.47 13.25
C SER A 82 -4.49 5.93 14.31
N PRO A 83 -4.11 6.71 15.35
CA PRO A 83 -5.06 7.19 16.35
C PRO A 83 -6.11 8.16 15.81
N VAL A 84 -5.86 8.80 14.65
CA VAL A 84 -6.81 9.73 14.03
C VAL A 84 -7.95 8.98 13.34
N PHE A 85 -7.71 7.77 12.86
CA PHE A 85 -8.64 6.94 12.10
C PHE A 85 -9.33 5.84 12.93
N THR A 86 -9.46 6.04 14.24
CA THR A 86 -10.25 5.13 15.07
C THR A 86 -11.73 5.18 14.70
N THR A 87 -12.44 4.05 14.86
CA THR A 87 -13.87 3.94 14.53
C THR A 87 -14.71 5.05 15.17
N GLY A 88 -14.41 5.41 16.42
CA GLY A 88 -15.11 6.49 17.14
C GLY A 88 -14.91 7.86 16.46
N LYS A 89 -13.66 8.19 16.10
CA LYS A 89 -13.36 9.46 15.44
C LYS A 89 -13.94 9.52 14.03
N LEU A 90 -13.89 8.41 13.28
CA LEU A 90 -14.52 8.34 11.95
C LEU A 90 -16.02 8.56 12.02
N LYS A 91 -16.70 7.99 13.01
CA LYS A 91 -18.14 8.25 13.24
C LYS A 91 -18.44 9.72 13.53
N LEU A 92 -17.56 10.42 14.25
CA LEU A 92 -17.72 11.86 14.51
C LEU A 92 -17.48 12.72 13.26
N MET A 93 -16.71 12.26 12.31
CA MET A 93 -16.45 12.94 11.04
C MET A 93 -17.60 12.76 10.03
N TYR A 94 -18.39 11.70 10.15
CA TYR A 94 -19.45 11.37 9.20
C TYR A 94 -20.46 12.51 8.96
N PRO A 95 -21.00 13.19 9.99
CA PRO A 95 -21.93 14.30 9.79
C PRO A 95 -21.31 15.50 9.03
N LEU A 96 -19.98 15.67 9.09
CA LEU A 96 -19.29 16.72 8.34
C LEU A 96 -19.28 16.40 6.85
N LEU A 97 -19.10 15.12 6.49
CA LEU A 97 -19.15 14.66 5.09
C LEU A 97 -20.57 14.79 4.51
N GLU A 98 -21.61 14.54 5.31
CA GLU A 98 -23.01 14.72 4.85
C GLU A 98 -23.36 16.17 4.52
N ARG A 99 -22.74 17.16 5.20
CA ARG A 99 -22.99 18.59 4.94
C ARG A 99 -22.40 19.10 3.63
N VAL A 100 -21.43 18.37 3.06
CA VAL A 100 -20.73 18.77 1.82
C VAL A 100 -21.38 18.15 0.58
N ARG A 101 -22.36 17.25 0.79
CA ARG A 101 -23.11 16.59 -0.28
C ARG A 101 -24.29 17.45 -0.72
#